data_1836d7a0fb0b55e9ae9ef74012940913
#
_entry.id   1836d7a0fb0b55e9ae9ef74012940913
#
_cell.length_a   1.000
_cell.length_b   1.000
_cell.length_c   1.000
_cell.angle_alpha   90.00
_cell.angle_beta   90.00
_cell.angle_gamma   90.00
#
_symmetry.space_group_name_H-M   'P 1'
#
loop_
_entity.id
_entity.type
_entity.pdbx_description
1 polymer ?
#
loop_
_entity_poly.entity_id
_entity_poly.type
_entity_poly.pdbx_seq_one_letter_code
_entity_poly.pdbx_strand_id
1 'polypeptide(L)'
;KYRYVLSAFASPYDPAVAGRTENLRLAAAAVDGTELDPGDAFSFNQTVGRRTRQNGYQPGYVISGGRYVLQVGGGICQVSSNLFNNALCANFAITERYNHGLKVAYAPAGRDATVYWGSLDFRFQNSGDTAVLIRARLDVVTNRLTTAFLVQQPPQENSLSIRVTQQSATHYLLERFAGETLNYSAASRYAR
;
A
#
# COMPACT_ATOMS: atom_id res chain seq x y z
N LYS A 1 -2.78 19.70 13.99
CA LYS A 1 -2.08 20.20 12.79
C LYS A 1 -2.68 19.54 11.54
N TYR A 2 -2.57 18.23 11.34
CA TYR A 2 -3.18 17.49 10.24
C TYR A 2 -4.57 16.99 10.63
N ARG A 3 -5.64 17.40 9.96
CA ARG A 3 -7.02 17.10 10.36
C ARG A 3 -7.97 16.73 9.22
N TYR A 4 -7.56 16.94 7.98
CA TYR A 4 -8.38 16.62 6.81
C TYR A 4 -7.83 15.39 6.11
N VAL A 5 -8.72 14.50 5.69
CA VAL A 5 -8.35 13.27 4.96
C VAL A 5 -8.21 13.61 3.48
N LEU A 6 -7.00 13.46 2.94
CA LEU A 6 -6.74 13.56 1.50
C LEU A 6 -7.14 12.25 0.81
N SER A 7 -6.75 11.13 1.39
CA SER A 7 -7.12 9.79 0.92
C SER A 7 -7.12 8.79 2.06
N ALA A 8 -7.94 7.75 1.97
CA ALA A 8 -7.96 6.65 2.93
C ALA A 8 -8.24 5.32 2.24
N PHE A 9 -7.66 4.26 2.77
CA PHE A 9 -7.93 2.90 2.34
C PHE A 9 -7.95 1.95 3.53
N ALA A 10 -8.87 1.00 3.52
CA ALA A 10 -8.99 0.01 4.59
C ALA A 10 -9.20 -1.39 4.02
N SER A 11 -8.43 -2.35 4.52
CA SER A 11 -8.49 -3.74 4.09
C SER A 11 -8.68 -4.69 5.28
N PRO A 12 -9.43 -5.80 5.13
CA PRO A 12 -9.66 -6.74 6.21
C PRO A 12 -8.41 -7.56 6.51
N TYR A 13 -8.24 -7.96 7.77
CA TYR A 13 -7.26 -8.98 8.18
C TYR A 13 -7.92 -9.99 9.12
N ASP A 14 -7.34 -11.19 9.22
CA ASP A 14 -7.77 -12.22 10.14
C ASP A 14 -6.94 -12.13 11.44
N PRO A 15 -7.54 -11.73 12.58
CA PRO A 15 -6.84 -11.62 13.85
C PRO A 15 -6.42 -12.98 14.43
N ALA A 16 -7.03 -14.10 14.00
CA ALA A 16 -6.67 -15.44 14.43
C ALA A 16 -5.28 -15.86 13.95
N VAL A 17 -4.76 -15.23 12.89
CA VAL A 17 -3.40 -15.47 12.40
C VAL A 17 -2.42 -14.54 13.13
N ALA A 18 -2.11 -14.87 14.39
CA ALA A 18 -1.40 -14.01 15.32
C ALA A 18 -0.04 -13.48 14.78
N GLY A 19 0.79 -14.34 14.20
CA GLY A 19 2.09 -13.92 13.66
C GLY A 19 1.95 -12.91 12.52
N ARG A 20 0.97 -13.10 11.63
CA ARG A 20 0.67 -12.16 10.56
C ARG A 20 0.13 -10.84 11.11
N THR A 21 -0.76 -10.90 12.10
CA THR A 21 -1.34 -9.72 12.75
C THR A 21 -0.23 -8.88 13.40
N GLU A 22 0.72 -9.51 14.08
CA GLU A 22 1.87 -8.81 14.67
C GLU A 22 2.75 -8.16 13.58
N ASN A 23 3.00 -8.84 12.47
CA ASN A 23 3.74 -8.28 11.35
C ASN A 23 3.04 -7.04 10.74
N LEU A 24 1.72 -7.09 10.60
CA LEU A 24 0.92 -5.94 10.16
C LEU A 24 1.03 -4.78 11.14
N ARG A 25 0.92 -5.07 12.46
CA ARG A 25 1.02 -4.06 13.51
C ARG A 25 2.37 -3.35 13.48
N LEU A 26 3.47 -4.11 13.38
CA LEU A 26 4.83 -3.56 13.32
C LEU A 26 5.04 -2.71 12.07
N ALA A 27 4.65 -3.20 10.90
CA ALA A 27 4.80 -2.46 9.66
C ALA A 27 3.90 -1.20 9.62
N ALA A 28 2.68 -1.28 10.13
CA ALA A 28 1.80 -0.12 10.25
C ALA A 28 2.38 0.92 11.21
N ALA A 29 2.88 0.50 12.37
CA ALA A 29 3.50 1.39 13.34
C ALA A 29 4.76 2.08 12.79
N ALA A 30 5.53 1.40 11.95
CA ALA A 30 6.73 1.96 11.34
C ALA A 30 6.41 3.09 10.33
N VAL A 31 5.28 3.01 9.62
CA VAL A 31 4.87 4.03 8.64
C VAL A 31 3.97 5.12 9.25
N ASP A 32 3.32 4.82 10.39
CA ASP A 32 2.45 5.80 11.07
C ASP A 32 3.26 7.00 11.57
N GLY A 33 2.78 8.19 11.28
CA GLY A 33 3.47 9.43 11.68
C GLY A 33 4.52 9.93 10.69
N THR A 34 4.75 9.24 9.56
CA THR A 34 5.64 9.76 8.51
C THR A 34 5.06 11.02 7.91
N GLU A 35 5.82 12.11 7.92
CA GLU A 35 5.49 13.35 7.24
C GLU A 35 6.27 13.45 5.92
N LEU A 36 5.62 13.92 4.87
CA LEU A 36 6.19 14.11 3.54
C LEU A 36 5.87 15.53 3.07
N ASP A 37 6.88 16.36 2.93
CA ASP A 37 6.74 17.67 2.31
C ASP A 37 6.52 17.54 0.78
N PRO A 38 6.02 18.60 0.10
CA PRO A 38 5.96 18.61 -1.35
C PRO A 38 7.31 18.26 -1.99
N GLY A 39 7.31 17.28 -2.89
CA GLY A 39 8.52 16.77 -3.53
C GLY A 39 9.23 15.62 -2.79
N ASP A 40 8.89 15.34 -1.55
CA ASP A 40 9.51 14.23 -0.80
C ASP A 40 9.11 12.87 -1.36
N ALA A 41 10.09 11.96 -1.37
CA ALA A 41 9.91 10.58 -1.80
C ALA A 41 9.75 9.65 -0.60
N PHE A 42 8.75 8.78 -0.66
CA PHE A 42 8.54 7.68 0.29
C PHE A 42 9.11 6.38 -0.28
N SER A 43 9.76 5.60 0.57
CA SER A 43 10.18 4.22 0.32
C SER A 43 9.67 3.31 1.45
N PHE A 44 8.86 2.32 1.12
CA PHE A 44 8.35 1.38 2.11
C PHE A 44 9.48 0.61 2.79
N ASN A 45 10.45 0.11 2.02
CA ASN A 45 11.56 -0.64 2.58
C ASN A 45 12.45 0.20 3.50
N GLN A 46 12.72 1.45 3.15
CA GLN A 46 13.54 2.34 4.00
C GLN A 46 12.80 2.69 5.30
N THR A 47 11.50 2.95 5.23
CA THR A 47 10.68 3.33 6.39
C THR A 47 10.46 2.16 7.35
N VAL A 48 10.11 0.98 6.83
CA VAL A 48 9.80 -0.21 7.64
C VAL A 48 11.06 -0.97 8.06
N GLY A 49 12.14 -0.87 7.30
CA GLY A 49 13.39 -1.57 7.58
C GLY A 49 13.33 -3.08 7.32
N ARG A 50 14.36 -3.78 7.78
CA ARG A 50 14.47 -5.25 7.64
C ARG A 50 13.46 -5.96 8.52
N ARG A 51 12.76 -6.93 7.93
CA ARG A 51 11.80 -7.79 8.63
C ARG A 51 12.52 -9.01 9.17
N THR A 52 13.06 -8.89 10.36
CA THR A 52 13.82 -9.95 11.05
C THR A 52 13.15 -10.32 12.38
N ARG A 53 13.47 -11.51 12.91
CA ARG A 53 13.02 -11.91 14.25
C ARG A 53 13.52 -10.94 15.33
N GLN A 54 14.74 -10.39 15.18
CA GLN A 54 15.30 -9.40 16.11
C GLN A 54 14.46 -8.11 16.16
N ASN A 55 13.84 -7.74 15.02
CA ASN A 55 12.91 -6.61 14.94
C ASN A 55 11.45 -6.98 15.31
N GLY A 56 11.23 -8.15 15.90
CA GLY A 56 9.92 -8.62 16.36
C GLY A 56 9.06 -9.32 15.33
N TYR A 57 9.49 -9.35 14.06
CA TYR A 57 8.68 -9.98 13.01
C TYR A 57 8.58 -11.49 13.17
N GLN A 58 7.36 -12.00 12.95
CA GLN A 58 7.00 -13.40 13.11
C GLN A 58 6.91 -14.11 11.76
N PRO A 59 6.97 -15.46 11.74
CA PRO A 59 6.60 -16.22 10.55
C PRO A 59 5.18 -15.93 10.09
N GLY A 60 5.00 -15.76 8.79
CA GLY A 60 3.70 -15.58 8.14
C GLY A 60 3.82 -16.00 6.68
N TYR A 61 2.69 -16.27 6.04
CA TYR A 61 2.72 -16.65 4.62
C TYR A 61 3.03 -15.45 3.71
N VAL A 62 3.94 -15.68 2.77
CA VAL A 62 4.25 -14.78 1.65
C VAL A 62 3.97 -15.49 0.33
N ILE A 63 3.77 -14.74 -0.74
CA ILE A 63 3.65 -15.27 -2.10
C ILE A 63 5.04 -15.21 -2.74
N SER A 64 5.62 -16.37 -3.06
CA SER A 64 6.92 -16.49 -3.71
C SER A 64 6.87 -17.59 -4.75
N GLY A 65 7.32 -17.31 -5.99
CA GLY A 65 7.26 -18.27 -7.09
C GLY A 65 5.86 -18.82 -7.37
N GLY A 66 4.81 -18.00 -7.20
CA GLY A 66 3.41 -18.41 -7.41
C GLY A 66 2.86 -19.37 -6.33
N ARG A 67 3.49 -19.45 -5.16
CA ARG A 67 3.07 -20.30 -4.03
C ARG A 67 3.08 -19.53 -2.72
N TYR A 68 2.31 -20.02 -1.76
CA TYR A 68 2.38 -19.55 -0.38
C TYR A 68 3.52 -20.26 0.36
N VAL A 69 4.48 -19.52 0.87
CA VAL A 69 5.59 -20.02 1.68
C VAL A 69 5.68 -19.30 3.01
N LEU A 70 6.08 -20.00 4.07
CA LEU A 70 6.21 -19.41 5.40
C LEU A 70 7.54 -18.67 5.51
N GLN A 71 7.51 -17.37 5.77
CA GLN A 71 8.71 -16.54 5.95
C GLN A 71 8.48 -15.50 7.05
N VAL A 72 9.58 -15.05 7.68
CA VAL A 72 9.53 -13.96 8.65
C VAL A 72 9.06 -12.66 7.96
N GLY A 73 8.11 -11.97 8.57
CA GLY A 73 7.53 -10.74 8.01
C GLY A 73 6.37 -10.98 7.02
N GLY A 74 5.87 -12.22 6.89
CA GLY A 74 4.72 -12.51 6.03
C GLY A 74 3.49 -11.68 6.39
N GLY A 75 2.84 -11.11 5.37
CA GLY A 75 1.63 -10.28 5.49
C GLY A 75 1.85 -8.78 5.29
N ILE A 76 3.06 -8.25 5.45
CA ILE A 76 3.33 -6.79 5.41
C ILE A 76 2.96 -6.12 4.08
N CYS A 77 2.94 -6.86 2.97
CA CYS A 77 2.53 -6.33 1.66
C CYS A 77 1.07 -5.82 1.66
N GLN A 78 0.28 -6.16 2.67
CA GLN A 78 -1.03 -5.54 2.85
C GLN A 78 -0.89 -4.06 3.22
N VAL A 79 0.12 -3.69 4.03
CA VAL A 79 0.38 -2.28 4.38
C VAL A 79 0.85 -1.50 3.15
N SER A 80 1.80 -2.03 2.38
CA SER A 80 2.25 -1.38 1.13
C SER A 80 1.14 -1.27 0.09
N SER A 81 0.24 -2.26 -0.02
CA SER A 81 -0.92 -2.20 -0.90
C SER A 81 -1.93 -1.15 -0.47
N ASN A 82 -2.17 -0.99 0.84
CA ASN A 82 -3.02 0.08 1.34
C ASN A 82 -2.44 1.45 1.01
N LEU A 83 -1.14 1.66 1.26
CA LEU A 83 -0.45 2.92 0.94
C LEU A 83 -0.44 3.20 -0.58
N PHE A 84 -0.30 2.16 -1.42
CA PHE A 84 -0.43 2.31 -2.87
C PHE A 84 -1.81 2.85 -3.27
N ASN A 85 -2.89 2.33 -2.67
CA ASN A 85 -4.24 2.85 -2.90
C ASN A 85 -4.39 4.29 -2.41
N ASN A 86 -3.79 4.65 -1.27
CA ASN A 86 -3.77 6.03 -0.81
C ASN A 86 -3.05 6.96 -1.80
N ALA A 87 -1.85 6.58 -2.27
CA ALA A 87 -1.08 7.37 -3.22
C ALA A 87 -1.77 7.51 -4.58
N LEU A 88 -2.47 6.46 -5.05
CA LEU A 88 -3.32 6.54 -6.24
C LEU A 88 -4.43 7.59 -6.07
N CYS A 89 -5.19 7.53 -4.95
CA CYS A 89 -6.30 8.43 -4.69
C CYS A 89 -5.85 9.86 -4.34
N ALA A 90 -4.63 10.03 -3.82
CA ALA A 90 -4.01 11.33 -3.56
C ALA A 90 -3.40 11.98 -4.82
N ASN A 91 -3.44 11.32 -5.96
CA ASN A 91 -2.77 11.74 -7.20
C ASN A 91 -1.25 11.84 -7.10
N PHE A 92 -0.63 11.10 -6.20
CA PHE A 92 0.82 11.11 -6.04
C PHE A 92 1.55 10.35 -7.17
N ALA A 93 2.78 10.75 -7.46
CA ALA A 93 3.60 10.09 -8.46
C ALA A 93 4.10 8.74 -7.93
N ILE A 94 3.64 7.64 -8.52
CA ILE A 94 4.10 6.28 -8.20
C ILE A 94 5.41 6.04 -8.95
N THR A 95 6.51 5.90 -8.22
CA THR A 95 7.86 5.76 -8.81
C THR A 95 8.34 4.32 -8.87
N GLU A 96 7.82 3.43 -7.99
CA GLU A 96 8.13 2.00 -8.00
C GLU A 96 6.94 1.20 -7.46
N ARG A 97 6.49 0.18 -8.19
CA ARG A 97 5.42 -0.72 -7.78
C ARG A 97 5.50 -2.04 -8.52
N TYR A 98 5.34 -3.13 -7.79
CA TYR A 98 5.23 -4.49 -8.33
C TYR A 98 3.93 -5.13 -7.85
N ASN A 99 3.27 -5.93 -8.69
CA ASN A 99 2.14 -6.75 -8.26
C ASN A 99 2.64 -8.11 -7.72
N HIS A 100 1.80 -8.76 -6.91
CA HIS A 100 2.07 -10.14 -6.48
C HIS A 100 1.93 -11.13 -7.64
N GLY A 101 2.60 -12.27 -7.53
CA GLY A 101 2.44 -13.37 -8.49
C GLY A 101 1.05 -14.04 -8.45
N LEU A 102 0.33 -13.93 -7.33
CA LEU A 102 -1.06 -14.38 -7.16
C LEU A 102 -1.95 -13.21 -6.75
N LYS A 103 -3.25 -13.28 -7.07
CA LYS A 103 -4.23 -12.32 -6.57
C LYS A 103 -4.29 -12.38 -5.05
N VAL A 104 -4.28 -11.22 -4.41
CA VAL A 104 -4.43 -11.11 -2.96
C VAL A 104 -5.89 -10.83 -2.59
N ALA A 105 -6.34 -11.31 -1.43
CA ALA A 105 -7.73 -11.12 -1.01
C ALA A 105 -8.01 -9.74 -0.39
N TYR A 106 -6.97 -9.02 0.04
CA TYR A 106 -7.10 -7.76 0.77
C TYR A 106 -7.08 -6.50 -0.12
N ALA A 107 -6.84 -6.66 -1.43
CA ALA A 107 -6.88 -5.56 -2.39
C ALA A 107 -7.57 -6.01 -3.69
N PRO A 108 -8.25 -5.11 -4.41
CA PRO A 108 -8.76 -5.41 -5.74
C PRO A 108 -7.62 -5.82 -6.68
N ALA A 109 -7.87 -6.72 -7.62
CA ALA A 109 -6.89 -7.12 -8.62
C ALA A 109 -6.35 -5.88 -9.37
N GLY A 110 -5.04 -5.83 -9.58
CA GLY A 110 -4.36 -4.66 -10.15
C GLY A 110 -4.07 -3.52 -9.17
N ARG A 111 -4.56 -3.59 -7.93
CA ARG A 111 -4.40 -2.55 -6.91
C ARG A 111 -3.57 -3.00 -5.69
N ASP A 112 -2.80 -4.05 -5.84
CA ASP A 112 -1.85 -4.54 -4.85
C ASP A 112 -0.43 -4.01 -5.11
N ALA A 113 0.40 -3.96 -4.08
CA ALA A 113 1.83 -3.63 -4.16
C ALA A 113 2.63 -4.60 -3.30
N THR A 114 3.51 -5.38 -3.93
CA THR A 114 4.40 -6.31 -3.23
C THR A 114 5.72 -5.63 -2.90
N VAL A 115 6.28 -5.99 -1.75
CA VAL A 115 7.60 -5.53 -1.31
C VAL A 115 8.43 -6.72 -0.82
N TYR A 116 9.73 -6.67 -1.11
CA TYR A 116 10.70 -7.63 -0.60
C TYR A 116 12.01 -6.91 -0.34
N TRP A 117 12.58 -7.09 0.87
CA TRP A 117 13.80 -6.38 1.26
C TRP A 117 14.95 -6.64 0.30
N GLY A 118 15.54 -5.56 -0.20
CA GLY A 118 16.70 -5.59 -1.09
C GLY A 118 16.39 -5.79 -2.58
N SER A 119 15.11 -6.02 -2.99
CA SER A 119 14.81 -6.25 -4.40
C SER A 119 13.51 -5.63 -4.91
N LEU A 120 12.44 -5.59 -4.11
CA LEU A 120 11.15 -5.04 -4.51
C LEU A 120 10.71 -3.99 -3.49
N ASP A 121 10.47 -2.78 -3.94
CA ASP A 121 9.98 -1.70 -3.08
C ASP A 121 8.65 -1.15 -3.58
N PHE A 122 7.94 -0.47 -2.70
CA PHE A 122 6.87 0.42 -3.05
C PHE A 122 7.30 1.84 -2.75
N ARG A 123 7.36 2.67 -3.81
CA ARG A 123 7.83 4.05 -3.71
C ARG A 123 6.87 5.00 -4.41
N PHE A 124 6.69 6.16 -3.81
CA PHE A 124 5.94 7.26 -4.41
C PHE A 124 6.54 8.60 -3.97
N GLN A 125 6.18 9.66 -4.65
CA GLN A 125 6.56 11.03 -4.31
C GLN A 125 5.30 11.83 -3.99
N ASN A 126 5.34 12.64 -2.93
CA ASN A 126 4.33 13.66 -2.72
C ASN A 126 4.44 14.72 -3.83
N SER A 127 3.71 14.52 -4.90
CA SER A 127 3.65 15.43 -6.06
C SER A 127 2.58 16.52 -5.90
N GLY A 128 1.98 16.63 -4.71
CA GLY A 128 1.07 17.71 -4.33
C GLY A 128 1.83 18.96 -3.88
N ASP A 129 1.08 19.98 -3.52
CA ASP A 129 1.57 21.29 -3.09
C ASP A 129 1.55 21.49 -1.55
N THR A 130 1.09 20.49 -0.81
CA THR A 130 0.96 20.52 0.65
C THR A 130 1.65 19.32 1.32
N ALA A 131 2.14 19.53 2.54
CA ALA A 131 2.69 18.46 3.36
C ALA A 131 1.60 17.45 3.76
N VAL A 132 1.97 16.17 3.79
CA VAL A 132 1.11 15.04 4.10
C VAL A 132 1.63 14.28 5.30
N LEU A 133 0.73 13.89 6.21
CA LEU A 133 0.99 12.97 7.31
C LEU A 133 0.39 11.60 6.98
N ILE A 134 1.20 10.56 6.99
CA ILE A 134 0.74 9.18 6.87
C ILE A 134 0.21 8.70 8.22
N ARG A 135 -0.99 8.15 8.24
CA ARG A 135 -1.53 7.41 9.38
C ARG A 135 -1.78 5.96 8.98
N ALA A 136 -1.38 5.03 9.86
CA ALA A 136 -1.57 3.61 9.63
C ALA A 136 -1.84 2.89 10.96
N ARG A 137 -2.92 2.12 11.04
CA ARG A 137 -3.27 1.39 12.25
C ARG A 137 -4.09 0.14 11.97
N LEU A 138 -4.01 -0.84 12.86
CA LEU A 138 -4.95 -1.94 12.93
C LEU A 138 -6.13 -1.53 13.84
N ASP A 139 -7.33 -1.63 13.31
CA ASP A 139 -8.57 -1.53 14.08
C ASP A 139 -8.97 -2.95 14.52
N VAL A 140 -8.80 -3.21 15.81
CA VAL A 140 -9.09 -4.53 16.41
C VAL A 140 -10.59 -4.79 16.61
N VAL A 141 -11.44 -3.76 16.54
CA VAL A 141 -12.89 -3.90 16.64
C VAL A 141 -13.47 -4.36 15.31
N THR A 142 -13.01 -3.76 14.22
CA THR A 142 -13.50 -4.05 12.87
C THR A 142 -12.61 -5.04 12.11
N ASN A 143 -11.47 -5.44 12.69
CA ASN A 143 -10.45 -6.30 12.07
C ASN A 143 -9.98 -5.75 10.70
N ARG A 144 -9.70 -4.45 10.66
CA ARG A 144 -9.24 -3.77 9.46
C ARG A 144 -7.91 -3.07 9.68
N LEU A 145 -7.02 -3.21 8.71
CA LEU A 145 -5.88 -2.33 8.55
C LEU A 145 -6.36 -1.07 7.82
N THR A 146 -6.24 0.08 8.47
CA THR A 146 -6.60 1.38 7.89
C THR A 146 -5.36 2.23 7.68
N THR A 147 -5.23 2.81 6.50
CA THR A 147 -4.22 3.81 6.18
C THR A 147 -4.89 5.07 5.65
N ALA A 148 -4.33 6.24 5.95
CA ALA A 148 -4.82 7.51 5.47
C ALA A 148 -3.67 8.49 5.26
N PHE A 149 -3.81 9.36 4.28
CA PHE A 149 -3.01 10.56 4.09
C PHE A 149 -3.80 11.76 4.59
N LEU A 150 -3.24 12.49 5.55
CA LEU A 150 -3.87 13.65 6.17
C LEU A 150 -3.14 14.91 5.75
N VAL A 151 -3.91 16.01 5.56
CA VAL A 151 -3.42 17.34 5.22
C VAL A 151 -3.90 18.38 6.23
N GLN A 152 -3.28 19.56 6.23
CA GLN A 152 -3.58 20.63 7.19
C GLN A 152 -4.80 21.48 6.76
N GLN A 153 -5.03 21.59 5.46
CA GLN A 153 -6.15 22.32 4.87
C GLN A 153 -7.11 21.36 4.18
N PRO A 154 -8.38 21.70 4.00
CA PRO A 154 -9.31 20.89 3.23
C PRO A 154 -8.75 20.65 1.83
N PRO A 155 -8.71 19.39 1.35
CA PRO A 155 -8.27 19.11 -0.01
C PRO A 155 -9.26 19.74 -1.01
N GLN A 156 -8.72 20.24 -2.12
CA GLN A 156 -9.56 20.68 -3.22
C GLN A 156 -10.21 19.47 -3.90
N GLU A 157 -11.45 19.63 -4.37
CA GLU A 157 -12.07 18.62 -5.22
C GLU A 157 -11.24 18.42 -6.48
N ASN A 158 -10.83 17.20 -6.73
CA ASN A 158 -10.16 16.83 -7.96
C ASN A 158 -10.97 15.76 -8.70
N SER A 159 -10.99 15.85 -10.02
CA SER A 159 -11.70 14.91 -10.88
C SER A 159 -10.85 13.65 -11.15
N LEU A 160 -10.38 12.98 -10.09
CA LEU A 160 -9.64 11.73 -10.25
C LEU A 160 -10.58 10.56 -10.50
N SER A 161 -10.26 9.78 -11.48
CA SER A 161 -10.88 8.47 -11.71
C SER A 161 -9.83 7.36 -11.81
N ILE A 162 -10.13 6.22 -11.19
CA ILE A 162 -9.28 5.03 -11.21
C ILE A 162 -10.08 3.93 -11.89
N ARG A 163 -9.56 3.41 -13.00
CA ARG A 163 -10.15 2.33 -13.76
C ARG A 163 -9.25 1.10 -13.67
N VAL A 164 -9.84 -0.06 -13.42
CA VAL A 164 -9.17 -1.35 -13.55
C VAL A 164 -9.89 -2.16 -14.61
N THR A 165 -9.20 -2.46 -15.69
CA THR A 165 -9.74 -3.26 -16.81
C THR A 165 -9.13 -4.66 -16.75
N GLN A 166 -9.99 -5.67 -16.66
CA GLN A 166 -9.55 -7.06 -16.80
C GLN A 166 -9.38 -7.37 -18.29
N GLN A 167 -8.14 -7.59 -18.71
CA GLN A 167 -7.79 -7.91 -20.10
C GLN A 167 -7.86 -9.42 -20.39
N SER A 168 -7.65 -10.25 -19.36
CA SER A 168 -7.82 -11.71 -19.41
C SER A 168 -8.01 -12.27 -17.99
N ALA A 169 -8.13 -13.58 -17.83
CA ALA A 169 -8.27 -14.22 -16.51
C ALA A 169 -7.16 -13.84 -15.53
N THR A 170 -5.98 -13.50 -16.05
CA THR A 170 -4.77 -13.24 -15.25
C THR A 170 -4.16 -11.86 -15.45
N HIS A 171 -4.65 -11.07 -16.41
CA HIS A 171 -4.08 -9.77 -16.76
C HIS A 171 -5.06 -8.65 -16.45
N TYR A 172 -4.56 -7.60 -15.79
CA TYR A 172 -5.31 -6.41 -15.40
C TYR A 172 -4.52 -5.17 -15.76
N LEU A 173 -5.19 -4.16 -16.28
CA LEU A 173 -4.64 -2.83 -16.51
C LEU A 173 -5.29 -1.87 -15.52
N LEU A 174 -4.47 -1.21 -14.72
CA LEU A 174 -4.86 -0.11 -13.85
C LEU A 174 -4.51 1.20 -14.53
N GLU A 175 -5.45 2.11 -14.57
CA GLU A 175 -5.32 3.45 -15.14
C GLU A 175 -5.87 4.48 -14.15
N ARG A 176 -5.15 5.61 -14.01
CA ARG A 176 -5.61 6.77 -13.25
C ARG A 176 -5.67 7.97 -14.17
N PHE A 177 -6.77 8.69 -14.14
CA PHE A 177 -7.02 9.88 -14.92
C PHE A 177 -7.24 11.08 -13.99
N ALA A 178 -6.70 12.25 -14.39
CA ALA A 178 -7.05 13.54 -13.84
C ALA A 178 -7.90 14.26 -14.91
N GLY A 179 -9.22 14.38 -14.67
CA GLY A 179 -10.15 14.69 -15.73
C GLY A 179 -10.12 13.62 -16.82
N GLU A 180 -9.84 14.02 -18.06
CA GLU A 180 -9.70 13.12 -19.21
C GLU A 180 -8.25 12.66 -19.47
N THR A 181 -7.28 13.20 -18.73
CA THR A 181 -5.85 12.95 -18.96
C THR A 181 -5.38 11.72 -18.17
N LEU A 182 -4.88 10.70 -18.89
CA LEU A 182 -4.19 9.56 -18.29
C LEU A 182 -2.88 10.04 -17.66
N ASN A 183 -2.72 9.86 -16.34
CA ASN A 183 -1.51 10.29 -15.63
C ASN A 183 -0.78 9.17 -14.88
N TYR A 184 -1.34 7.97 -14.86
CA TYR A 184 -0.67 6.76 -14.38
C TYR A 184 -1.30 5.52 -14.99
N SER A 185 -0.47 4.55 -15.37
CA SER A 185 -0.95 3.21 -15.74
C SER A 185 0.01 2.13 -15.26
N ALA A 186 -0.52 0.97 -14.92
CA ALA A 186 0.26 -0.20 -14.51
C ALA A 186 -0.45 -1.49 -14.93
N ALA A 187 0.31 -2.38 -15.55
CA ALA A 187 -0.16 -3.73 -15.82
C ALA A 187 0.13 -4.64 -14.62
N SER A 188 -0.76 -5.58 -14.37
CA SER A 188 -0.59 -6.65 -13.37
C SER A 188 -0.86 -8.01 -14.00
N ARG A 189 0.03 -8.96 -13.73
CA ARG A 189 -0.10 -10.34 -14.19
C ARG A 189 -0.05 -11.26 -12.97
N TYR A 190 -1.03 -12.16 -12.89
CA TYR A 190 -1.14 -13.15 -11.82
C TYR A 190 -1.02 -14.55 -12.41
N ALA A 191 -0.48 -15.50 -11.64
CA ALA A 191 -0.55 -16.92 -11.98
C ALA A 191 -2.02 -17.41 -11.90
N ARG A 192 -2.30 -18.52 -12.59
CA ARG A 192 -3.61 -19.20 -12.55
C ARG A 192 -3.78 -20.01 -11.27
#